data_a86ecb41de31bf96df702c1bd9d6540e
#
_entry.id   a86ecb41de31bf96df702c1bd9d6540e
#
_cell.length_a   1.000
_cell.length_b   1.000
_cell.length_c   1.000
_cell.angle_alpha   90.00
_cell.angle_beta   90.00
_cell.angle_gamma   90.00
#
_symmetry.space_group_name_H-M   'P 1'
#
loop_
_entity.id
_entity.type
_entity.pdbx_description
1 polymer ?
#
loop_
_entity_poly.entity_id
_entity_poly.type
_entity_poly.pdbx_seq_one_letter_code
_entity_poly.pdbx_strand_id
1 'polypeptide(L)'
;GGSIFLCDALYSSKKIRYISHHHEQAASFAAESYARAKNKVGCCFVTTGPGGTNTLTGVSSAWVDSVPVIFISGQVFLNQTIKKTKKRQIGVQEINIIDIVKPITKFSVMITDPDSINYYLEKAYAICKSGRPGPVFIDIPADMQNSKIDEKKILKYSYKLPRTHFKIDNKINPNVKVILLFNPIFNKSLLKK
;
A
#
# COMPACT_ATOMS: atom_id res chain seq x y z
N GLY A 1 13.53 -3.87 -15.61
CA GLY A 1 13.17 -2.93 -15.39
C GLY A 1 12.82 -1.88 -14.35
N GLY A 2 11.53 -1.54 -14.23
CA GLY A 2 11.08 -0.41 -13.40
C GLY A 2 11.35 -0.52 -11.90
N SER A 3 11.79 -1.66 -11.38
CA SER A 3 12.07 -1.89 -9.96
C SER A 3 13.52 -2.27 -9.66
N ILE A 4 14.43 -2.04 -10.59
CA ILE A 4 15.80 -2.59 -10.51
C ILE A 4 16.55 -2.11 -9.26
N PHE A 5 16.50 -0.82 -8.93
CA PHE A 5 17.22 -0.29 -7.78
C PHE A 5 16.58 -0.70 -6.45
N LEU A 6 15.26 -0.84 -6.42
CA LEU A 6 14.57 -1.35 -5.23
C LEU A 6 14.86 -2.84 -5.01
N CYS A 7 14.94 -3.64 -6.08
CA CYS A 7 15.35 -5.05 -5.98
C CYS A 7 16.78 -5.18 -5.47
N ASP A 8 17.70 -4.36 -5.97
CA ASP A 8 19.07 -4.33 -5.51
C ASP A 8 19.17 -3.95 -4.02
N ALA A 9 18.44 -2.93 -3.61
CA ALA A 9 18.37 -2.51 -2.22
C ALA A 9 17.80 -3.61 -1.29
N LEU A 10 16.75 -4.32 -1.73
CA LEU A 10 16.19 -5.46 -0.99
C LEU A 10 17.19 -6.61 -0.88
N TYR A 11 17.86 -6.96 -1.97
CA TYR A 11 18.88 -8.01 -1.99
C TYR A 11 20.05 -7.68 -1.07
N SER A 12 20.53 -6.45 -1.08
CA SER A 12 21.65 -5.98 -0.27
C SER A 12 21.30 -5.78 1.21
N SER A 13 20.01 -5.69 1.55
CA SER A 13 19.57 -5.43 2.91
C SER A 13 19.70 -6.66 3.82
N LYS A 14 20.45 -6.53 4.92
CA LYS A 14 20.49 -7.54 5.98
C LYS A 14 19.32 -7.42 6.98
N LYS A 15 18.51 -6.37 6.87
CA LYS A 15 17.42 -6.07 7.82
C LYS A 15 16.06 -6.49 7.32
N ILE A 16 15.88 -6.65 6.00
CA ILE A 16 14.60 -6.97 5.37
C ILE A 16 14.65 -8.41 4.87
N ARG A 17 13.76 -9.24 5.38
CA ARG A 17 13.51 -10.58 4.84
C ARG A 17 12.42 -10.49 3.77
N TYR A 18 12.71 -10.98 2.57
CA TYR A 18 11.74 -11.08 1.49
C TYR A 18 11.51 -12.53 1.07
N ILE A 19 10.37 -12.79 0.45
CA ILE A 19 10.00 -14.09 -0.11
C ILE A 19 9.60 -13.84 -1.56
N SER A 20 10.32 -14.44 -2.50
CA SER A 20 10.03 -14.33 -3.92
C SER A 20 8.91 -15.28 -4.32
N HIS A 21 8.05 -14.81 -5.20
CA HIS A 21 6.95 -15.58 -5.80
C HIS A 21 7.11 -15.60 -7.32
N HIS A 22 6.61 -16.64 -7.97
CA HIS A 22 6.65 -16.76 -9.41
C HIS A 22 5.62 -15.90 -10.14
N HIS A 23 4.65 -15.34 -9.41
CA HIS A 23 3.59 -14.49 -9.95
C HIS A 23 3.18 -13.42 -8.95
N GLU A 24 2.93 -12.20 -9.42
CA GLU A 24 2.63 -11.04 -8.56
C GLU A 24 1.29 -11.19 -7.83
N GLN A 25 0.32 -11.86 -8.42
CA GLN A 25 -0.93 -12.17 -7.74
C GLN A 25 -0.68 -13.05 -6.51
N ALA A 26 0.18 -14.06 -6.63
CA ALA A 26 0.56 -14.91 -5.49
C ALA A 26 1.29 -14.10 -4.41
N ALA A 27 2.18 -13.18 -4.80
CA ALA A 27 2.85 -12.27 -3.87
C ALA A 27 1.85 -11.36 -3.13
N SER A 28 0.84 -10.84 -3.84
CA SER A 28 -0.20 -9.99 -3.25
C SER A 28 -1.04 -10.73 -2.20
N PHE A 29 -1.47 -11.95 -2.49
CA PHE A 29 -2.19 -12.80 -1.53
C PHE A 29 -1.31 -13.25 -0.37
N ALA A 30 -0.02 -13.51 -0.60
CA ALA A 30 0.92 -13.84 0.48
C ALA A 30 1.08 -12.67 1.46
N ALA A 31 1.18 -11.42 0.96
CA ALA A 31 1.24 -10.23 1.78
C ALA A 31 -0.06 -10.02 2.59
N GLU A 32 -1.22 -10.25 1.98
CA GLU A 32 -2.52 -10.20 2.64
C GLU A 32 -2.63 -11.27 3.73
N SER A 33 -2.29 -12.52 3.41
CA SER A 33 -2.32 -13.63 4.36
C SER A 33 -1.35 -13.41 5.54
N TYR A 34 -0.17 -12.84 5.28
CA TYR A 34 0.75 -12.44 6.33
C TYR A 34 0.12 -11.40 7.26
N ALA A 35 -0.54 -10.39 6.69
CA ALA A 35 -1.19 -9.34 7.48
C ALA A 35 -2.26 -9.92 8.41
N ARG A 36 -3.08 -10.85 7.91
CA ARG A 36 -4.10 -11.56 8.69
C ARG A 36 -3.50 -12.44 9.78
N ALA A 37 -2.55 -13.31 9.41
CA ALA A 37 -1.98 -14.31 10.34
C ALA A 37 -1.14 -13.67 11.45
N LYS A 38 -0.43 -12.58 11.15
CA LYS A 38 0.46 -11.91 12.11
C LYS A 38 -0.15 -10.68 12.77
N ASN A 39 -1.32 -10.25 12.35
CA ASN A 39 -1.94 -8.99 12.79
C ASN A 39 -1.00 -7.78 12.62
N LYS A 40 -0.35 -7.73 11.47
CA LYS A 40 0.63 -6.71 11.08
C LYS A 40 0.31 -6.16 9.70
N VAL A 41 1.03 -5.14 9.26
CA VAL A 41 0.94 -4.66 7.89
C VAL A 41 1.67 -5.63 6.97
N GLY A 42 0.99 -6.11 5.92
CA GLY A 42 1.61 -6.83 4.83
C GLY A 42 2.33 -5.88 3.88
N CYS A 43 3.33 -6.38 3.17
CA CYS A 43 4.00 -5.61 2.13
C CYS A 43 4.18 -6.48 0.90
N CYS A 44 3.71 -5.98 -0.24
CA CYS A 44 3.90 -6.61 -1.54
C CYS A 44 4.68 -5.66 -2.44
N PHE A 45 5.74 -6.18 -3.06
CA PHE A 45 6.62 -5.42 -3.90
C PHE A 45 6.65 -6.01 -5.31
N VAL A 46 6.46 -5.17 -6.35
CA VAL A 46 6.35 -5.59 -7.75
C VAL A 46 6.99 -4.57 -8.70
N THR A 47 7.07 -4.92 -9.98
CA THR A 47 7.55 -3.99 -11.02
C THR A 47 6.39 -3.25 -11.68
N THR A 48 6.72 -2.44 -12.69
CA THR A 48 5.75 -1.66 -13.48
C THR A 48 4.87 -2.53 -14.38
N GLY A 49 3.84 -1.94 -14.94
CA GLY A 49 2.97 -2.53 -15.96
C GLY A 49 2.27 -3.79 -15.48
N PRO A 50 2.49 -4.95 -16.16
CA PRO A 50 1.88 -6.22 -15.76
C PRO A 50 2.18 -6.61 -14.32
N GLY A 51 3.37 -6.25 -13.78
CA GLY A 51 3.70 -6.47 -12.38
C GLY A 51 2.72 -5.80 -11.44
N GLY A 52 2.41 -4.52 -11.69
CA GLY A 52 1.41 -3.77 -10.92
C GLY A 52 -0.01 -4.31 -11.13
N THR A 53 -0.43 -4.52 -12.38
CA THR A 53 -1.82 -4.95 -12.68
C THR A 53 -2.11 -6.37 -12.21
N ASN A 54 -1.12 -7.27 -12.18
CA ASN A 54 -1.30 -8.61 -11.63
C ASN A 54 -1.59 -8.62 -10.12
N THR A 55 -1.31 -7.52 -9.41
CA THR A 55 -1.67 -7.42 -7.97
C THR A 55 -3.11 -7.02 -7.71
N LEU A 56 -3.87 -6.57 -8.72
CA LEU A 56 -5.21 -5.98 -8.54
C LEU A 56 -6.18 -6.88 -7.79
N THR A 57 -6.12 -8.19 -8.01
CA THR A 57 -6.96 -9.15 -7.29
C THR A 57 -6.67 -9.12 -5.80
N GLY A 58 -5.39 -9.13 -5.40
CA GLY A 58 -5.01 -9.05 -3.99
C GLY A 58 -5.28 -7.66 -3.38
N VAL A 59 -5.11 -6.57 -4.14
CA VAL A 59 -5.51 -5.22 -3.70
C VAL A 59 -7.01 -5.16 -3.44
N SER A 60 -7.82 -5.71 -4.35
CA SER A 60 -9.28 -5.76 -4.22
C SER A 60 -9.72 -6.61 -3.02
N SER A 61 -9.10 -7.78 -2.83
CA SER A 61 -9.34 -8.64 -1.67
C SER A 61 -9.04 -7.91 -0.35
N ALA A 62 -7.85 -7.31 -0.26
CA ALA A 62 -7.46 -6.53 0.91
C ALA A 62 -8.39 -5.33 1.19
N TRP A 63 -8.93 -4.71 0.13
CA TRP A 63 -9.89 -3.61 0.24
C TRP A 63 -11.22 -4.06 0.82
N VAL A 64 -11.82 -5.12 0.26
CA VAL A 64 -13.12 -5.64 0.69
C VAL A 64 -13.05 -6.13 2.14
N ASP A 65 -11.99 -6.86 2.48
CA ASP A 65 -11.83 -7.49 3.79
C ASP A 65 -11.12 -6.62 4.82
N SER A 66 -10.81 -5.36 4.45
CA SER A 66 -10.20 -4.38 5.38
C SER A 66 -8.84 -4.84 5.92
N VAL A 67 -8.01 -5.43 5.06
CA VAL A 67 -6.68 -5.93 5.43
C VAL A 67 -5.61 -4.88 5.15
N PRO A 68 -4.76 -4.53 6.14
CA PRO A 68 -3.73 -3.52 5.94
C PRO A 68 -2.55 -4.08 5.14
N VAL A 69 -2.42 -3.69 3.88
CA VAL A 69 -1.31 -4.08 3.00
C VAL A 69 -0.75 -2.85 2.30
N ILE A 70 0.56 -2.73 2.27
CA ILE A 70 1.28 -1.74 1.48
C ILE A 70 1.76 -2.42 0.19
N PHE A 71 1.27 -1.93 -0.94
CA PHE A 71 1.74 -2.33 -2.26
C PHE A 71 2.75 -1.29 -2.74
N ILE A 72 3.89 -1.73 -3.23
CA ILE A 72 4.93 -0.88 -3.79
C ILE A 72 5.25 -1.39 -5.19
N SER A 73 5.06 -0.54 -6.20
CA SER A 73 5.48 -0.84 -7.56
C SER A 73 6.67 0.02 -7.97
N GLY A 74 7.57 -0.55 -8.74
CA GLY A 74 8.51 0.25 -9.50
C GLY A 74 7.84 0.76 -10.77
N GLN A 75 8.31 1.87 -11.31
CA GLN A 75 7.81 2.49 -12.53
C GLN A 75 8.98 2.81 -13.49
N VAL A 76 8.70 3.08 -14.75
CA VAL A 76 9.66 3.65 -15.70
C VAL A 76 10.17 5.02 -15.19
N PHE A 77 11.12 5.64 -15.84
CA PHE A 77 11.57 6.99 -15.49
C PHE A 77 10.42 7.98 -15.55
N LEU A 78 10.40 8.95 -14.67
CA LEU A 78 9.31 9.92 -14.54
C LEU A 78 8.98 10.65 -15.86
N ASN A 79 9.99 10.94 -16.69
CA ASN A 79 9.82 11.55 -18.00
C ASN A 79 9.25 10.59 -19.06
N GLN A 80 9.24 9.28 -18.78
CA GLN A 80 8.69 8.23 -19.64
C GLN A 80 7.27 7.81 -19.22
N THR A 81 6.69 8.47 -18.22
CA THR A 81 5.29 8.24 -17.83
C THR A 81 4.35 9.07 -18.68
N ILE A 82 3.15 8.55 -18.94
CA ILE A 82 2.12 9.25 -19.74
C ILE A 82 1.66 10.56 -19.10
N LYS A 83 1.74 10.71 -17.77
CA LYS A 83 1.33 11.91 -17.03
C LYS A 83 0.00 12.47 -17.55
N LYS A 84 0.02 13.73 -18.02
CA LYS A 84 -1.14 14.42 -18.60
C LYS A 84 -1.21 14.34 -20.14
N THR A 85 -0.42 13.46 -20.77
CA THR A 85 -0.49 13.27 -22.21
C THR A 85 -1.71 12.47 -22.60
N LYS A 86 -2.17 12.60 -23.84
CA LYS A 86 -3.24 11.76 -24.42
C LYS A 86 -2.73 10.42 -24.97
N LYS A 87 -1.45 10.09 -24.75
CA LYS A 87 -0.85 8.86 -25.21
C LYS A 87 -1.26 7.70 -24.31
N ARG A 88 -1.35 6.50 -24.86
CA ARG A 88 -1.66 5.29 -24.07
C ARG A 88 -0.44 4.79 -23.29
N GLN A 89 0.77 5.00 -23.84
CA GLN A 89 2.03 4.54 -23.27
C GLN A 89 3.16 5.39 -23.82
N ILE A 90 4.20 5.64 -23.02
CA ILE A 90 5.46 6.26 -23.41
C ILE A 90 6.61 5.32 -23.10
N GLY A 91 6.80 4.92 -21.85
CA GLY A 91 7.82 3.97 -21.45
C GLY A 91 7.41 2.51 -21.71
N VAL A 92 8.39 1.63 -21.75
CA VAL A 92 8.13 0.20 -21.96
C VAL A 92 7.37 -0.39 -20.79
N GLN A 93 6.21 -1.02 -21.06
CA GLN A 93 5.30 -1.59 -20.06
C GLN A 93 4.76 -0.55 -19.06
N GLU A 94 4.88 0.73 -19.38
CA GLU A 94 4.31 1.78 -18.53
C GLU A 94 2.78 1.68 -18.50
N ILE A 95 2.23 1.83 -17.30
CA ILE A 95 0.80 2.00 -17.06
C ILE A 95 0.59 2.95 -15.89
N ASN A 96 -0.47 3.76 -15.95
CA ASN A 96 -0.87 4.59 -14.82
C ASN A 96 -1.61 3.74 -13.77
N ILE A 97 -0.82 2.97 -13.01
CA ILE A 97 -1.35 2.07 -11.99
C ILE A 97 -2.10 2.82 -10.88
N ILE A 98 -1.69 4.06 -10.59
CA ILE A 98 -2.30 4.86 -9.52
C ILE A 98 -3.78 5.14 -9.80
N ASP A 99 -4.14 5.51 -11.02
CA ASP A 99 -5.55 5.75 -11.37
C ASP A 99 -6.37 4.45 -11.35
N ILE A 100 -5.75 3.32 -11.67
CA ILE A 100 -6.40 2.01 -11.64
C ILE A 100 -6.71 1.56 -10.21
N VAL A 101 -5.78 1.73 -9.27
CA VAL A 101 -5.94 1.27 -7.89
C VAL A 101 -6.64 2.27 -6.98
N LYS A 102 -6.78 3.51 -7.41
CA LYS A 102 -7.37 4.59 -6.60
C LYS A 102 -8.73 4.24 -5.98
N PRO A 103 -9.70 3.64 -6.69
CA PRO A 103 -11.01 3.31 -6.12
C PRO A 103 -10.99 2.14 -5.12
N ILE A 104 -9.92 1.34 -5.10
CA ILE A 104 -9.77 0.14 -4.26
C ILE A 104 -8.59 0.25 -3.28
N THR A 105 -8.17 1.48 -2.97
CA THR A 105 -7.12 1.75 -1.97
C THR A 105 -7.50 2.92 -1.09
N LYS A 106 -7.02 2.92 0.14
CA LYS A 106 -7.20 4.05 1.07
C LYS A 106 -6.33 5.25 0.70
N PHE A 107 -5.22 4.99 0.05
CA PHE A 107 -4.26 5.98 -0.40
C PHE A 107 -3.43 5.39 -1.54
N SER A 108 -3.23 6.17 -2.58
CA SER A 108 -2.34 5.79 -3.67
C SER A 108 -1.57 7.02 -4.16
N VAL A 109 -0.29 6.86 -4.46
CA VAL A 109 0.57 7.95 -4.90
C VAL A 109 1.71 7.46 -5.77
N MET A 110 2.07 8.23 -6.80
CA MET A 110 3.35 8.10 -7.50
C MET A 110 4.34 9.11 -6.93
N ILE A 111 5.54 8.63 -6.59
CA ILE A 111 6.61 9.49 -6.05
C ILE A 111 7.21 10.30 -7.19
N THR A 112 7.18 11.61 -7.08
CA THR A 112 7.72 12.54 -8.07
C THR A 112 8.86 13.40 -7.54
N ASP A 113 9.14 13.30 -6.25
CA ASP A 113 10.23 13.97 -5.55
C ASP A 113 10.89 12.97 -4.61
N PRO A 114 12.19 12.66 -4.78
CA PRO A 114 12.87 11.65 -3.98
C PRO A 114 12.93 12.01 -2.49
N ASP A 115 13.02 13.30 -2.12
CA ASP A 115 13.08 13.73 -0.72
C ASP A 115 11.74 13.51 0.01
N SER A 116 10.65 13.30 -0.74
CA SER A 116 9.32 13.03 -0.20
C SER A 116 9.07 11.55 0.16
N ILE A 117 9.98 10.63 -0.19
CA ILE A 117 9.74 9.18 -0.06
C ILE A 117 9.43 8.77 1.39
N ASN A 118 10.19 9.28 2.36
CA ASN A 118 9.98 8.95 3.77
C ASN A 118 8.58 9.39 4.25
N TYR A 119 8.19 10.62 3.90
CA TYR A 119 6.86 11.15 4.20
C TYR A 119 5.75 10.25 3.68
N TYR A 120 5.85 9.82 2.42
CA TYR A 120 4.81 8.98 1.82
C TYR A 120 4.78 7.56 2.36
N LEU A 121 5.94 6.97 2.72
CA LEU A 121 6.00 5.66 3.36
C LEU A 121 5.38 5.70 4.76
N GLU A 122 5.72 6.69 5.58
CA GLU A 122 5.12 6.88 6.91
C GLU A 122 3.61 7.14 6.82
N LYS A 123 3.19 7.99 5.86
CA LYS A 123 1.78 8.28 5.59
C LYS A 123 1.02 7.03 5.16
N ALA A 124 1.56 6.25 4.24
CA ALA A 124 0.97 5.01 3.77
C ALA A 124 0.80 4.01 4.93
N TYR A 125 1.83 3.83 5.75
CA TYR A 125 1.77 2.96 6.93
C TYR A 125 0.71 3.41 7.94
N ALA A 126 0.63 4.71 8.21
CA ALA A 126 -0.37 5.26 9.11
C ALA A 126 -1.80 5.11 8.56
N ILE A 127 -2.03 5.45 7.29
CA ILE A 127 -3.33 5.38 6.64
C ILE A 127 -3.81 3.94 6.52
N CYS A 128 -2.95 3.00 6.13
CA CYS A 128 -3.34 1.62 5.92
C CYS A 128 -3.88 0.96 7.20
N LYS A 129 -3.44 1.42 8.37
CA LYS A 129 -3.87 0.93 9.70
C LYS A 129 -4.99 1.75 10.34
N SER A 130 -5.21 2.99 9.90
CA SER A 130 -6.13 3.92 10.57
C SER A 130 -7.59 3.61 10.27
N GLY A 131 -8.49 3.87 11.23
CA GLY A 131 -9.92 3.66 11.06
C GLY A 131 -10.24 2.23 10.61
N ARG A 132 -11.04 2.08 9.54
CA ARG A 132 -11.17 0.81 8.85
C ARG A 132 -9.86 0.53 8.10
N PRO A 133 -9.08 -0.50 8.44
CA PRO A 133 -7.84 -0.82 7.74
C PRO A 133 -8.07 -1.11 6.25
N GLY A 134 -7.03 -1.08 5.47
CA GLY A 134 -7.12 -1.41 4.05
C GLY A 134 -5.82 -1.15 3.28
N PRO A 135 -5.78 -1.53 2.00
CA PRO A 135 -4.59 -1.41 1.18
C PRO A 135 -4.25 0.03 0.85
N VAL A 136 -2.96 0.26 0.66
CA VAL A 136 -2.39 1.49 0.10
C VAL A 136 -1.42 1.13 -1.02
N PHE A 137 -1.20 2.03 -1.97
CA PHE A 137 -0.36 1.76 -3.14
C PHE A 137 0.63 2.91 -3.39
N ILE A 138 1.91 2.60 -3.52
CA ILE A 138 2.99 3.56 -3.81
C ILE A 138 3.69 3.12 -5.09
N ASP A 139 3.76 4.01 -6.07
CA ASP A 139 4.44 3.78 -7.35
C ASP A 139 5.71 4.64 -7.41
N ILE A 140 6.87 4.01 -7.65
CA ILE A 140 8.17 4.68 -7.51
C ILE A 140 8.93 4.60 -8.84
N PRO A 141 9.01 5.71 -9.60
CA PRO A 141 9.79 5.78 -10.83
C PRO A 141 11.28 5.46 -10.60
N ALA A 142 11.90 4.82 -11.60
CA ALA A 142 13.27 4.32 -11.48
C ALA A 142 14.32 5.43 -11.25
N ASP A 143 14.10 6.62 -11.78
CA ASP A 143 14.92 7.80 -11.46
C ASP A 143 14.76 8.26 -10.01
N MET A 144 13.56 8.17 -9.44
CA MET A 144 13.34 8.43 -8.02
C MET A 144 14.03 7.39 -7.13
N GLN A 145 14.02 6.11 -7.54
CA GLN A 145 14.68 5.02 -6.81
C GLN A 145 16.20 5.21 -6.75
N ASN A 146 16.80 5.77 -7.81
CA ASN A 146 18.26 5.96 -7.91
C ASN A 146 18.73 7.35 -7.46
N SER A 147 17.83 8.20 -7.02
CA SER A 147 18.17 9.56 -6.58
C SER A 147 18.82 9.54 -5.20
N LYS A 148 19.78 10.44 -5.00
CA LYS A 148 20.32 10.71 -3.67
C LYS A 148 19.29 11.50 -2.87
N ILE A 149 19.05 11.10 -1.64
CA ILE A 149 18.16 11.79 -0.69
C ILE A 149 19.01 12.71 0.18
N ASP A 150 18.60 13.95 0.33
CA ASP A 150 19.18 14.85 1.31
C ASP A 150 18.58 14.56 2.70
N GLU A 151 19.36 13.89 3.56
CA GLU A 151 18.92 13.52 4.91
C GLU A 151 18.45 14.70 5.76
N LYS A 152 18.93 15.93 5.45
CA LYS A 152 18.52 17.16 6.16
C LYS A 152 17.13 17.64 5.73
N LYS A 153 16.67 17.23 4.54
CA LYS A 153 15.37 17.62 3.96
C LYS A 153 14.29 16.55 4.11
N ILE A 154 14.60 15.43 4.77
CA ILE A 154 13.64 14.34 4.94
C ILE A 154 12.38 14.87 5.63
N LEU A 155 11.28 14.87 4.89
CA LEU A 155 9.96 15.21 5.41
C LEU A 155 9.44 14.05 6.27
N LYS A 156 9.00 14.37 7.48
CA LYS A 156 8.35 13.41 8.38
C LYS A 156 6.83 13.58 8.35
N TYR A 157 6.11 12.49 8.35
CA TYR A 157 4.65 12.52 8.44
C TYR A 157 4.22 12.55 9.92
N SER A 158 3.62 13.64 10.34
CA SER A 158 3.01 13.74 11.67
C SER A 158 1.54 13.33 11.59
N TYR A 159 1.20 12.15 12.06
CA TYR A 159 -0.16 11.63 12.09
C TYR A 159 -0.75 11.65 13.48
N LYS A 160 -1.78 12.45 13.67
CA LYS A 160 -2.66 12.33 14.84
C LYS A 160 -3.76 11.34 14.47
N LEU A 161 -3.77 10.18 15.12
CA LEU A 161 -4.89 9.22 14.99
C LEU A 161 -6.21 9.96 15.25
N PRO A 162 -7.15 10.00 14.29
CA PRO A 162 -8.47 10.50 14.57
C PRO A 162 -9.05 9.62 15.68
N ARG A 163 -9.53 10.24 16.76
CA ARG A 163 -10.32 9.54 17.76
C ARG A 163 -11.66 9.19 17.09
N THR A 164 -11.76 7.99 16.57
CA THR A 164 -13.02 7.48 16.03
C THR A 164 -13.92 7.13 17.21
N HIS A 165 -14.77 8.05 17.60
CA HIS A 165 -15.92 7.72 18.44
C HIS A 165 -16.99 7.11 17.52
N PHE A 166 -17.08 5.79 17.50
CA PHE A 166 -18.27 5.15 16.94
C PHE A 166 -19.44 5.41 17.89
N LYS A 167 -20.36 6.29 17.53
CA LYS A 167 -21.68 6.30 18.16
C LYS A 167 -22.42 5.09 17.62
N ILE A 168 -22.61 4.09 18.47
CA ILE A 168 -23.55 3.01 18.18
C ILE A 168 -24.93 3.66 18.21
N ASP A 169 -25.60 3.69 17.06
CA ASP A 169 -26.99 4.14 17.02
C ASP A 169 -27.85 3.10 17.75
N ASN A 170 -28.45 3.48 18.87
CA ASN A 170 -29.30 2.61 19.69
C ASN A 170 -30.60 2.18 19.00
N LYS A 171 -30.77 2.51 17.72
CA LYS A 171 -31.90 2.08 16.87
C LYS A 171 -31.67 0.72 16.20
N ILE A 172 -30.62 0.00 16.51
CA ILE A 172 -30.44 -1.37 16.01
C ILE A 172 -31.56 -2.23 16.59
N ASN A 173 -32.38 -2.80 15.70
CA ASN A 173 -33.46 -3.71 16.09
C ASN A 173 -32.90 -4.84 16.99
N PRO A 174 -33.37 -5.00 18.23
CA PRO A 174 -32.84 -5.99 19.18
C PRO A 174 -32.98 -7.44 18.70
N ASN A 175 -33.81 -7.69 17.67
CA ASN A 175 -33.98 -9.01 17.05
C ASN A 175 -32.96 -9.31 15.94
N VAL A 176 -32.12 -8.35 15.55
CA VAL A 176 -31.03 -8.60 14.62
C VAL A 176 -29.81 -9.10 15.41
N LYS A 177 -29.54 -10.39 15.35
CA LYS A 177 -28.25 -10.93 15.78
C LYS A 177 -27.18 -10.42 14.81
N VAL A 178 -26.57 -9.28 15.12
CA VAL A 178 -25.40 -8.79 14.39
C VAL A 178 -24.24 -9.68 14.79
N ILE A 179 -23.83 -10.58 13.90
CA ILE A 179 -22.53 -11.25 14.02
C ILE A 179 -21.50 -10.20 13.63
N LEU A 180 -21.00 -9.47 14.62
CA LEU A 180 -19.81 -8.63 14.44
C LEU A 180 -18.64 -9.58 14.26
N LEU A 181 -18.27 -9.85 13.00
CA LEU A 181 -16.97 -10.42 12.69
C LEU A 181 -15.92 -9.37 13.03
N PHE A 182 -15.54 -9.31 14.30
CA PHE A 182 -14.44 -8.47 14.74
C PHE A 182 -13.17 -9.00 14.07
N ASN A 183 -12.61 -8.22 13.18
CA ASN A 183 -11.20 -8.36 12.85
C ASN A 183 -10.44 -8.14 14.18
N PRO A 184 -9.65 -9.10 14.69
CA PRO A 184 -9.00 -9.03 16.00
C PRO A 184 -7.97 -7.89 16.16
N ILE A 185 -7.87 -6.98 15.19
CA ILE A 185 -7.11 -5.73 15.26
C ILE A 185 -7.76 -4.74 16.23
N PHE A 186 -9.03 -4.91 16.61
CA PHE A 186 -9.66 -4.07 17.60
C PHE A 186 -9.25 -4.50 19.03
N ASN A 187 -8.49 -3.60 19.61
CA ASN A 187 -7.88 -3.59 20.93
C ASN A 187 -8.74 -4.28 22.00
N LYS A 188 -8.16 -5.25 22.72
CA LYS A 188 -8.73 -5.95 23.89
C LYS A 188 -9.24 -5.01 25.02
N SER A 189 -8.99 -3.71 24.95
CA SER A 189 -9.42 -2.73 25.97
C SER A 189 -10.89 -2.33 25.89
N LEU A 190 -11.63 -2.69 24.81
CA LEU A 190 -13.06 -2.37 24.67
C LEU A 190 -14.00 -3.49 25.13
N LEU A 191 -13.48 -4.64 25.54
CA LEU A 191 -14.26 -5.77 26.03
C LEU A 191 -14.37 -5.83 27.57
N LYS A 192 -13.87 -4.79 28.27
CA LYS A 192 -14.05 -4.65 29.71
C LYS A 192 -14.97 -3.46 29.99
N LYS A 193 -16.26 -3.63 29.74
CA LYS A 193 -17.37 -2.97 30.46
C LYS A 193 -18.65 -3.75 30.23
#